data_fe2d685f2cb62f9e85dcf7d6673d6890
#
_entry.id   fe2d685f2cb62f9e85dcf7d6673d6890
#
_cell.length_a   1.000
_cell.length_b   1.000
_cell.length_c   1.000
_cell.angle_alpha   90.00
_cell.angle_beta   90.00
_cell.angle_gamma   90.00
#
_symmetry.space_group_name_H-M   'P 1'
#
loop_
_entity.id
_entity.type
_entity.pdbx_description
1 polymer ?
#
loop_
_entity_poly.entity_id
_entity_poly.type
_entity_poly.pdbx_seq_one_letter_code
_entity_poly.pdbx_strand_id
1 'polypeptide(L)'
;MDLRVWALAFAVLDWPERQKADLWATLEQGEAPSLPPALAADLAGVATTLPRRRQEAIHRGAQLLLPGDPGVDALLAPLPYPVALWVRGTLPPQGTRLAVVGSRQASLRGRTRTRDWAEALTRAGVAVVSGLARGIDAAAHEGALRAGGTWGILGSGLDHPYPPEHRPLMDRMVAAGGGVITLFPPEARPLKWHFPRRNWLLAAWTDGVLVTEARLRSGSLVTARLALDLGKDLWVCPGAPEDPSA
;
A
#
# COMPACT_ATOMS: atom_id res chain seq x y z
N MET A 1 1.70 -23.16 13.47
CA MET A 1 1.56 -22.78 12.04
C MET A 1 2.45 -21.59 11.77
N ASP A 2 3.29 -21.63 10.73
CA ASP A 2 4.22 -20.51 10.43
C ASP A 2 3.49 -19.40 9.65
N LEU A 3 3.21 -18.28 10.34
CA LEU A 3 2.58 -17.08 9.76
C LEU A 3 3.31 -16.55 8.54
N ARG A 4 4.63 -16.71 8.50
CA ARG A 4 5.50 -16.22 7.41
C ARG A 4 5.23 -16.97 6.10
N VAL A 5 5.02 -18.27 6.21
CA VAL A 5 4.70 -19.13 5.06
C VAL A 5 3.33 -18.74 4.50
N TRP A 6 2.33 -18.54 5.37
CA TRP A 6 1.00 -18.12 4.95
C TRP A 6 1.01 -16.72 4.30
N ALA A 7 1.71 -15.77 4.92
CA ALA A 7 1.84 -14.42 4.36
C ALA A 7 2.44 -14.43 2.95
N LEU A 8 3.50 -15.22 2.75
CA LEU A 8 4.14 -15.36 1.45
C LEU A 8 3.24 -16.11 0.46
N ALA A 9 2.56 -17.17 0.89
CA ALA A 9 1.64 -17.92 0.05
C ALA A 9 0.50 -17.06 -0.46
N PHE A 10 -0.12 -16.25 0.42
CA PHE A 10 -1.16 -15.30 0.04
C PHE A 10 -0.70 -14.21 -0.92
N ALA A 11 0.61 -13.91 -0.95
CA ALA A 11 1.18 -12.96 -1.89
C ALA A 11 1.51 -13.56 -3.25
N VAL A 12 1.99 -14.80 -3.30
CA VAL A 12 2.51 -15.42 -4.52
C VAL A 12 1.52 -16.35 -5.23
N LEU A 13 0.55 -16.89 -4.48
CA LEU A 13 -0.49 -17.75 -5.03
C LEU A 13 -1.70 -16.90 -5.47
N ASP A 14 -2.24 -17.21 -6.63
CA ASP A 14 -3.37 -16.47 -7.20
C ASP A 14 -4.70 -16.95 -6.60
N TRP A 15 -4.96 -16.53 -5.36
CA TRP A 15 -6.20 -16.84 -4.67
C TRP A 15 -7.10 -15.61 -4.55
N PRO A 16 -8.44 -15.80 -4.68
CA PRO A 16 -9.39 -14.75 -4.40
C PRO A 16 -9.27 -14.22 -2.96
N GLU A 17 -9.34 -12.91 -2.79
CA GLU A 17 -9.17 -12.24 -1.48
C GLU A 17 -10.14 -12.78 -0.41
N ARG A 18 -11.40 -13.05 -0.80
CA ARG A 18 -12.39 -13.62 0.10
C ARG A 18 -11.97 -15.01 0.61
N GLN A 19 -11.45 -15.86 -0.26
CA GLN A 19 -10.98 -17.20 0.13
C GLN A 19 -9.78 -17.12 1.09
N LYS A 20 -8.89 -16.14 0.92
CA LYS A 20 -7.77 -15.91 1.86
C LYS A 20 -8.28 -15.53 3.24
N ALA A 21 -9.26 -14.61 3.31
CA ALA A 21 -9.85 -14.16 4.56
C ALA A 21 -10.65 -15.27 5.25
N ASP A 22 -11.49 -15.99 4.51
CA ASP A 22 -12.29 -17.12 5.05
C ASP A 22 -11.38 -18.24 5.58
N LEU A 23 -10.33 -18.58 4.82
CA LEU A 23 -9.36 -19.59 5.25
C LEU A 23 -8.59 -19.14 6.50
N TRP A 24 -8.18 -17.86 6.52
CA TRP A 24 -7.46 -17.32 7.67
C TRP A 24 -8.34 -17.31 8.93
N ALA A 25 -9.60 -16.91 8.84
CA ALA A 25 -10.55 -16.94 9.94
C ALA A 25 -10.74 -18.35 10.52
N THR A 26 -10.78 -19.38 9.67
CA THR A 26 -10.85 -20.80 10.10
C THR A 26 -9.58 -21.20 10.87
N LEU A 27 -8.41 -20.78 10.36
CA LEU A 27 -7.12 -21.07 11.02
C LEU A 27 -6.97 -20.37 12.37
N GLU A 28 -7.46 -19.14 12.52
CA GLU A 28 -7.45 -18.40 13.80
C GLU A 28 -8.34 -19.06 14.87
N GLN A 29 -9.40 -19.74 14.46
CA GLN A 29 -10.27 -20.51 15.37
C GLN A 29 -9.63 -21.83 15.83
N GLY A 30 -8.40 -22.12 15.38
CA GLY A 30 -7.69 -23.36 15.73
C GLY A 30 -8.18 -24.59 14.95
N GLU A 31 -9.04 -24.39 13.97
CA GLU A 31 -9.50 -25.45 13.08
C GLU A 31 -8.43 -25.73 12.02
N ALA A 32 -8.13 -27.02 11.81
CA ALA A 32 -7.27 -27.43 10.71
C ALA A 32 -8.10 -27.49 9.42
N PRO A 33 -7.98 -26.53 8.50
CA PRO A 33 -8.75 -26.56 7.27
C PRO A 33 -8.33 -27.78 6.45
N SER A 34 -9.32 -28.48 5.91
CA SER A 34 -9.06 -29.50 4.89
C SER A 34 -8.57 -28.82 3.62
N LEU A 35 -7.25 -28.68 3.50
CA LEU A 35 -6.64 -28.09 2.31
C LEU A 35 -6.69 -29.10 1.15
N PRO A 36 -7.09 -28.68 -0.04
CA PRO A 36 -6.90 -29.50 -1.23
C PRO A 36 -5.42 -29.93 -1.37
N PRO A 37 -5.14 -31.18 -1.77
CA PRO A 37 -3.75 -31.69 -1.85
C PRO A 37 -2.81 -30.80 -2.67
N ALA A 38 -3.28 -30.25 -3.76
CA ALA A 38 -2.51 -29.30 -4.57
C ALA A 38 -2.08 -28.07 -3.78
N LEU A 39 -2.98 -27.54 -2.95
CA LEU A 39 -2.74 -26.38 -2.13
C LEU A 39 -1.76 -26.63 -1.00
N ALA A 40 -1.85 -27.80 -0.36
CA ALA A 40 -0.88 -28.23 0.64
C ALA A 40 0.54 -28.36 0.03
N ALA A 41 0.64 -28.89 -1.19
CA ALA A 41 1.89 -28.96 -1.94
C ALA A 41 2.44 -27.57 -2.27
N ASP A 42 1.59 -26.64 -2.71
CA ASP A 42 1.97 -25.24 -2.99
C ASP A 42 2.51 -24.55 -1.75
N LEU A 43 1.86 -24.71 -0.59
CA LEU A 43 2.33 -24.17 0.69
C LEU A 43 3.69 -24.72 1.10
N ALA A 44 3.90 -26.02 0.95
CA ALA A 44 5.19 -26.65 1.22
C ALA A 44 6.28 -26.09 0.29
N GLY A 45 5.97 -25.91 -0.99
CA GLY A 45 6.84 -25.26 -1.97
C GLY A 45 7.18 -23.81 -1.60
N VAL A 46 6.20 -23.04 -1.12
CA VAL A 46 6.43 -21.67 -0.66
C VAL A 46 7.39 -21.64 0.52
N ALA A 47 7.22 -22.52 1.51
CA ALA A 47 8.09 -22.59 2.69
C ALA A 47 9.56 -22.79 2.29
N THR A 48 9.83 -23.69 1.35
CA THR A 48 11.20 -23.98 0.87
C THR A 48 11.83 -22.81 0.10
N THR A 49 11.01 -21.94 -0.52
CA THR A 49 11.51 -20.81 -1.32
C THR A 49 11.77 -19.54 -0.51
N LEU A 50 11.30 -19.46 0.74
CA LEU A 50 11.38 -18.24 1.54
C LEU A 50 12.80 -17.67 1.70
N PRO A 51 13.85 -18.45 2.04
CA PRO A 51 15.21 -17.91 2.16
C PRO A 51 15.71 -17.33 0.84
N ARG A 52 15.47 -18.02 -0.27
CA ARG A 52 15.83 -17.55 -1.60
C ARG A 52 15.11 -16.24 -1.96
N ARG A 53 13.81 -16.13 -1.68
CA ARG A 53 13.05 -14.91 -1.98
C ARG A 53 13.53 -13.71 -1.17
N ARG A 54 13.95 -13.90 0.09
CA ARG A 54 14.60 -12.83 0.87
C ARG A 54 15.92 -12.38 0.23
N GLN A 55 16.74 -13.31 -0.18
CA GLN A 55 18.00 -13.00 -0.85
C GLN A 55 17.81 -12.29 -2.19
N GLU A 56 16.83 -12.73 -2.99
CA GLU A 56 16.45 -12.08 -4.25
C GLU A 56 15.95 -10.64 -4.03
N ALA A 57 15.18 -10.38 -2.96
CA ALA A 57 14.76 -9.03 -2.61
C ALA A 57 15.97 -8.13 -2.30
N ILE A 58 16.93 -8.62 -1.50
CA ILE A 58 18.15 -7.89 -1.17
C ILE A 58 18.97 -7.57 -2.42
N HIS A 59 19.14 -8.51 -3.34
CA HIS A 59 19.86 -8.28 -4.60
C HIS A 59 19.17 -7.21 -5.48
N ARG A 60 17.86 -6.98 -5.31
CA ARG A 60 17.11 -5.92 -5.97
C ARG A 60 17.08 -4.59 -5.18
N GLY A 61 17.86 -4.47 -4.11
CA GLY A 61 17.86 -3.30 -3.24
C GLY A 61 16.55 -3.12 -2.45
N ALA A 62 15.86 -4.23 -2.18
CA ALA A 62 14.63 -4.28 -1.43
C ALA A 62 14.72 -5.26 -0.25
N GLN A 63 13.69 -5.27 0.59
CA GLN A 63 13.53 -6.22 1.69
C GLN A 63 12.21 -6.97 1.51
N LEU A 64 12.18 -8.24 1.84
CA LEU A 64 10.95 -9.00 2.03
C LEU A 64 10.67 -9.07 3.53
N LEU A 65 9.64 -8.37 3.96
CA LEU A 65 9.19 -8.31 5.34
C LEU A 65 7.94 -9.17 5.55
N LEU A 66 7.91 -9.87 6.66
CA LEU A 66 6.89 -10.86 6.99
C LEU A 66 6.44 -10.68 8.45
N PRO A 67 5.29 -11.23 8.87
CA PRO A 67 4.90 -11.24 10.27
C PRO A 67 6.03 -11.74 11.18
N GLY A 68 6.23 -11.07 12.31
CA GLY A 68 7.32 -11.31 13.25
C GLY A 68 8.65 -10.65 12.88
N ASP A 69 8.76 -9.96 11.75
CA ASP A 69 9.93 -9.12 11.48
C ASP A 69 9.81 -7.77 12.23
N PRO A 70 10.93 -7.16 12.66
CA PRO A 70 10.90 -5.94 13.46
C PRO A 70 10.09 -4.80 12.81
N GLY A 71 9.16 -4.22 13.56
CA GLY A 71 8.33 -3.09 13.13
C GLY A 71 7.18 -3.44 12.18
N VAL A 72 7.00 -4.71 11.82
CA VAL A 72 6.00 -5.15 10.84
C VAL A 72 4.65 -5.45 11.50
N ASP A 73 4.64 -6.12 12.65
CA ASP A 73 3.39 -6.64 13.25
C ASP A 73 2.37 -5.54 13.55
N ALA A 74 2.82 -4.39 14.05
CA ALA A 74 1.93 -3.25 14.30
C ALA A 74 1.29 -2.69 13.01
N LEU A 75 1.99 -2.78 11.89
CA LEU A 75 1.47 -2.39 10.57
C LEU A 75 0.53 -3.44 9.98
N LEU A 76 0.73 -4.70 10.32
CA LEU A 76 -0.09 -5.80 9.81
C LEU A 76 -1.33 -6.08 10.67
N ALA A 77 -1.35 -5.65 11.93
CA ALA A 77 -2.46 -5.88 12.86
C ALA A 77 -3.87 -5.49 12.34
N PRO A 78 -4.04 -4.38 11.57
CA PRO A 78 -5.36 -4.04 11.02
C PRO A 78 -5.81 -4.92 9.85
N LEU A 79 -4.97 -5.85 9.39
CA LEU A 79 -5.25 -6.64 8.18
C LEU A 79 -5.98 -7.94 8.53
N PRO A 80 -6.96 -8.41 7.73
CA PRO A 80 -7.77 -9.59 8.03
C PRO A 80 -7.02 -10.92 7.84
N TYR A 81 -5.80 -10.89 7.33
CA TYR A 81 -4.94 -12.05 7.18
C TYR A 81 -3.47 -11.62 7.03
N PRO A 82 -2.49 -12.49 7.33
CA PRO A 82 -1.07 -12.14 7.22
C PRO A 82 -0.68 -11.84 5.77
N VAL A 83 0.13 -10.80 5.58
CA VAL A 83 0.64 -10.41 4.26
C VAL A 83 2.15 -10.32 4.26
N ALA A 84 2.74 -10.54 3.09
CA ALA A 84 4.14 -10.27 2.81
C ALA A 84 4.28 -8.87 2.20
N LEU A 85 5.33 -8.16 2.57
CA LEU A 85 5.64 -6.83 2.06
C LEU A 85 7.00 -6.82 1.40
N TRP A 86 7.05 -6.35 0.17
CA TRP A 86 8.31 -5.98 -0.48
C TRP A 86 8.51 -4.49 -0.33
N VAL A 87 9.64 -4.10 0.27
CA VAL A 87 9.94 -2.73 0.67
C VAL A 87 11.27 -2.29 0.07
N ARG A 88 11.27 -1.18 -0.64
CA ARG A 88 12.46 -0.44 -1.05
C ARG A 88 12.53 0.87 -0.26
N GLY A 89 13.60 1.10 0.48
CA GLY A 89 13.71 2.18 1.47
C GLY A 89 13.22 1.72 2.84
N THR A 90 12.40 2.53 3.49
CA THR A 90 11.93 2.31 4.87
C THR A 90 10.43 2.05 4.94
N LEU A 91 9.96 1.50 6.06
CA LEU A 91 8.54 1.53 6.43
C LEU A 91 8.16 2.93 6.96
N PRO A 92 6.87 3.31 6.90
CA PRO A 92 6.41 4.53 7.56
C PRO A 92 6.76 4.50 9.06
N PRO A 93 7.19 5.63 9.64
CA PRO A 93 7.51 5.70 11.06
C PRO A 93 6.27 5.42 11.92
N GLN A 94 6.51 5.11 13.18
CA GLN A 94 5.45 5.14 14.19
C GLN A 94 4.99 6.59 14.39
N GLY A 95 3.70 6.79 14.63
CA GLY A 95 3.08 8.11 14.75
C GLY A 95 1.94 8.28 13.75
N THR A 96 1.47 9.51 13.60
CA THR A 96 0.33 9.82 12.72
C THR A 96 0.70 9.66 11.25
N ARG A 97 -0.09 8.88 10.55
CA ARG A 97 0.03 8.62 9.11
C ARG A 97 -1.25 9.02 8.41
N LEU A 98 -1.14 9.81 7.36
CA LEU A 98 -2.29 10.28 6.59
C LEU A 98 -2.17 9.83 5.13
N ALA A 99 -3.20 9.14 4.63
CA ALA A 99 -3.31 8.86 3.21
C ALA A 99 -3.77 10.13 2.48
N VAL A 100 -3.06 10.54 1.45
CA VAL A 100 -3.48 11.65 0.58
C VAL A 100 -3.77 11.10 -0.79
N VAL A 101 -5.03 11.18 -1.23
CA VAL A 101 -5.50 10.54 -2.47
C VAL A 101 -6.39 11.49 -3.28
N GLY A 102 -6.55 11.17 -4.56
CA GLY A 102 -7.45 11.93 -5.40
C GLY A 102 -7.42 11.57 -6.88
N SER A 103 -7.87 12.52 -7.70
CA SER A 103 -8.00 12.38 -9.15
C SER A 103 -6.65 12.10 -9.82
N ARG A 104 -6.62 11.13 -10.75
CA ARG A 104 -5.48 10.88 -11.64
C ARG A 104 -5.32 11.98 -12.71
N GLN A 105 -6.41 12.68 -13.01
CA GLN A 105 -6.49 13.81 -13.92
C GLN A 105 -6.80 15.09 -13.15
N ALA A 106 -6.01 15.36 -12.10
CA ALA A 106 -6.21 16.48 -11.22
C ALA A 106 -5.93 17.81 -11.92
N SER A 107 -6.70 18.83 -11.55
CA SER A 107 -6.51 20.21 -11.97
C SER A 107 -5.13 20.73 -11.49
N LEU A 108 -4.64 21.79 -12.13
CA LEU A 108 -3.43 22.46 -11.66
C LEU A 108 -3.59 22.97 -10.22
N ARG A 109 -4.75 23.58 -9.92
CA ARG A 109 -5.10 24.05 -8.58
C ARG A 109 -5.11 22.91 -7.56
N GLY A 110 -5.73 21.78 -7.89
CA GLY A 110 -5.75 20.59 -7.03
C GLY A 110 -4.36 20.05 -6.73
N ARG A 111 -3.50 19.94 -7.76
CA ARG A 111 -2.11 19.50 -7.58
C ARG A 111 -1.30 20.47 -6.72
N THR A 112 -1.42 21.79 -6.96
CA THR A 112 -0.69 22.81 -6.18
C THR A 112 -1.12 22.75 -4.72
N ARG A 113 -2.42 22.79 -4.45
CA ARG A 113 -2.97 22.68 -3.09
C ARG A 113 -2.51 21.40 -2.38
N THR A 114 -2.52 20.27 -3.10
CA THR A 114 -2.07 19.00 -2.54
C THR A 114 -0.59 19.02 -2.16
N ARG A 115 0.27 19.62 -2.99
CA ARG A 115 1.70 19.79 -2.65
C ARG A 115 1.88 20.62 -1.39
N ASP A 116 1.21 21.75 -1.30
CA ASP A 116 1.34 22.66 -0.17
C ASP A 116 0.84 22.01 1.14
N TRP A 117 -0.25 21.28 1.08
CA TRP A 117 -0.77 20.56 2.24
C TRP A 117 0.12 19.38 2.64
N ALA A 118 0.60 18.59 1.67
CA ALA A 118 1.49 17.47 1.97
C ALA A 118 2.82 17.94 2.57
N GLU A 119 3.37 19.08 2.10
CA GLU A 119 4.53 19.71 2.71
C GLU A 119 4.25 20.16 4.15
N ALA A 120 3.10 20.83 4.39
CA ALA A 120 2.72 21.28 5.73
C ALA A 120 2.50 20.11 6.70
N LEU A 121 1.82 19.04 6.26
CA LEU A 121 1.63 17.82 7.05
C LEU A 121 2.96 17.18 7.42
N THR A 122 3.88 17.05 6.45
CA THR A 122 5.20 16.47 6.72
C THR A 122 6.02 17.33 7.68
N ARG A 123 5.98 18.67 7.56
CA ARG A 123 6.60 19.59 8.53
C ARG A 123 6.01 19.47 9.94
N ALA A 124 4.72 19.12 10.04
CA ALA A 124 4.06 18.85 11.31
C ALA A 124 4.32 17.46 11.88
N GLY A 125 5.19 16.66 11.25
CA GLY A 125 5.53 15.31 11.70
C GLY A 125 4.53 14.23 11.28
N VAL A 126 3.58 14.53 10.39
CA VAL A 126 2.63 13.55 9.84
C VAL A 126 3.28 12.81 8.67
N ALA A 127 3.30 11.50 8.72
CA ALA A 127 3.79 10.68 7.62
C ALA A 127 2.76 10.65 6.48
N VAL A 128 3.10 11.27 5.35
CA VAL A 128 2.28 11.26 4.15
C VAL A 128 2.47 9.95 3.41
N VAL A 129 1.37 9.21 3.25
CA VAL A 129 1.32 7.93 2.51
C VAL A 129 0.40 8.11 1.30
N SER A 130 0.76 7.59 0.14
CA SER A 130 -0.12 7.65 -1.04
C SER A 130 0.08 6.47 -1.98
N GLY A 131 -0.72 6.44 -3.04
CA GLY A 131 -0.79 5.29 -3.93
C GLY A 131 0.11 5.37 -5.16
N LEU A 132 0.97 6.37 -5.28
CA LEU A 132 1.86 6.53 -6.45
C LEU A 132 1.13 6.65 -7.80
N ALA A 133 -0.18 6.93 -7.81
CA ALA A 133 -0.91 7.19 -9.05
C ALA A 133 -0.54 8.57 -9.64
N ARG A 134 -0.90 8.79 -10.91
CA ARG A 134 -0.82 10.14 -11.51
C ARG A 134 -1.68 11.14 -10.73
N GLY A 135 -1.44 12.42 -10.91
CA GLY A 135 -2.28 13.49 -10.37
C GLY A 135 -2.06 13.76 -8.89
N ILE A 136 -3.06 13.56 -8.06
CA ILE A 136 -3.03 13.91 -6.64
C ILE A 136 -1.98 13.09 -5.87
N ASP A 137 -1.89 11.79 -6.10
CA ASP A 137 -0.94 10.93 -5.38
C ASP A 137 0.52 11.41 -5.63
N ALA A 138 0.87 11.67 -6.89
CA ALA A 138 2.18 12.20 -7.24
C ALA A 138 2.42 13.58 -6.61
N ALA A 139 1.43 14.47 -6.65
CA ALA A 139 1.52 15.80 -6.05
C ALA A 139 1.72 15.71 -4.51
N ALA A 140 1.07 14.74 -3.84
CA ALA A 140 1.26 14.50 -2.42
C ALA A 140 2.71 14.10 -2.09
N HIS A 141 3.28 13.17 -2.86
CA HIS A 141 4.68 12.78 -2.70
C HIS A 141 5.64 13.93 -3.00
N GLU A 142 5.41 14.69 -4.08
CA GLU A 142 6.23 15.86 -4.43
C GLU A 142 6.20 16.92 -3.33
N GLY A 143 5.05 17.17 -2.71
CA GLY A 143 4.92 18.11 -1.61
C GLY A 143 5.63 17.63 -0.35
N ALA A 144 5.40 16.40 0.07
CA ALA A 144 6.03 15.81 1.24
C ALA A 144 7.57 15.80 1.11
N LEU A 145 8.11 15.51 -0.08
CA LEU A 145 9.54 15.52 -0.36
C LEU A 145 10.22 16.88 -0.17
N ARG A 146 9.49 17.98 -0.07
CA ARG A 146 10.06 19.31 0.26
C ARG A 146 10.37 19.45 1.77
N ALA A 147 9.80 18.59 2.59
CA ALA A 147 9.93 18.65 4.04
C ALA A 147 10.51 17.38 4.67
N GLY A 148 10.50 16.24 3.97
CA GLY A 148 11.01 14.97 4.48
C GLY A 148 10.65 13.78 3.62
N GLY A 149 10.66 12.58 4.24
CA GLY A 149 10.29 11.33 3.60
C GLY A 149 8.79 11.19 3.36
N THR A 150 8.43 10.32 2.43
CA THR A 150 7.06 9.93 2.12
C THR A 150 7.02 8.47 1.66
N TRP A 151 5.87 7.81 1.82
CA TRP A 151 5.74 6.38 1.59
C TRP A 151 4.69 6.09 0.53
N GLY A 152 5.11 5.35 -0.49
CA GLY A 152 4.24 4.98 -1.60
C GLY A 152 3.85 3.52 -1.54
N ILE A 153 2.55 3.22 -1.67
CA ILE A 153 2.08 1.84 -1.79
C ILE A 153 1.79 1.56 -3.26
N LEU A 154 2.51 0.58 -3.83
CA LEU A 154 2.49 0.28 -5.25
C LEU A 154 1.45 -0.80 -5.58
N GLY A 155 0.75 -0.66 -6.70
CA GLY A 155 -0.20 -1.67 -7.22
C GLY A 155 0.44 -2.64 -8.23
N SER A 156 1.74 -2.90 -8.08
CA SER A 156 2.53 -3.83 -8.90
C SER A 156 3.78 -4.23 -8.14
N GLY A 157 4.56 -5.17 -8.66
CA GLY A 157 5.88 -5.48 -8.12
C GLY A 157 6.89 -4.36 -8.36
N LEU A 158 7.97 -4.37 -7.59
CA LEU A 158 9.01 -3.33 -7.61
C LEU A 158 9.78 -3.26 -8.95
N ASP A 159 9.87 -4.37 -9.69
CA ASP A 159 10.51 -4.42 -11.01
C ASP A 159 9.63 -3.78 -12.11
N HIS A 160 8.32 -3.72 -11.89
CA HIS A 160 7.33 -3.21 -12.82
C HIS A 160 6.48 -2.07 -12.23
N PRO A 161 7.12 -0.97 -11.75
CA PRO A 161 6.39 0.13 -11.13
C PRO A 161 5.40 0.76 -12.10
N TYR A 162 4.19 1.02 -11.60
CA TYR A 162 3.14 1.65 -12.39
C TYR A 162 2.56 2.87 -11.66
N PRO A 163 2.49 4.03 -12.31
CA PRO A 163 2.93 4.29 -13.69
C PRO A 163 4.47 4.34 -13.83
N PRO A 164 5.04 3.88 -14.96
CA PRO A 164 6.49 3.74 -15.11
C PRO A 164 7.25 5.08 -15.04
N GLU A 165 6.62 6.17 -15.44
CA GLU A 165 7.18 7.52 -15.36
C GLU A 165 7.42 8.02 -13.92
N HIS A 166 6.85 7.36 -12.91
CA HIS A 166 7.08 7.70 -11.51
C HIS A 166 8.32 7.03 -10.90
N ARG A 167 9.08 6.24 -11.68
CA ARG A 167 10.34 5.65 -11.19
C ARG A 167 11.31 6.70 -10.60
N PRO A 168 11.58 7.86 -11.25
CA PRO A 168 12.42 8.90 -10.65
C PRO A 168 11.84 9.49 -9.36
N LEU A 169 10.50 9.58 -9.23
CA LEU A 169 9.85 10.01 -8.00
C LEU A 169 10.11 9.01 -6.88
N MET A 170 9.95 7.71 -7.15
CA MET A 170 10.21 6.64 -6.19
C MET A 170 11.68 6.65 -5.71
N ASP A 171 12.63 6.90 -6.62
CA ASP A 171 14.04 6.99 -6.28
C ASP A 171 14.31 8.17 -5.32
N ARG A 172 13.71 9.33 -5.56
CA ARG A 172 13.78 10.48 -4.65
C ARG A 172 13.14 10.19 -3.29
N MET A 173 12.02 9.47 -3.26
CA MET A 173 11.36 9.10 -2.01
C MET A 173 12.28 8.25 -1.13
N VAL A 174 12.92 7.25 -1.71
CA VAL A 174 13.86 6.39 -1.01
C VAL A 174 15.10 7.18 -0.54
N ALA A 175 15.65 8.03 -1.40
CA ALA A 175 16.79 8.88 -1.05
C ALA A 175 16.49 9.88 0.08
N ALA A 176 15.24 10.31 0.22
CA ALA A 176 14.78 11.19 1.30
C ALA A 176 14.40 10.45 2.60
N GLY A 177 14.73 9.15 2.72
CA GLY A 177 14.43 8.35 3.90
C GLY A 177 12.99 7.79 3.94
N GLY A 178 12.24 7.94 2.88
CA GLY A 178 10.92 7.34 2.69
C GLY A 178 11.01 5.91 2.12
N GLY A 179 9.91 5.43 1.55
CA GLY A 179 9.88 4.08 1.01
C GLY A 179 8.82 3.82 -0.05
N VAL A 180 9.03 2.75 -0.79
CA VAL A 180 8.08 2.17 -1.75
C VAL A 180 7.76 0.76 -1.33
N ILE A 181 6.50 0.49 -1.10
CA ILE A 181 6.00 -0.73 -0.49
C ILE A 181 4.99 -1.40 -1.42
N THR A 182 5.01 -2.71 -1.48
CA THR A 182 4.02 -3.47 -2.23
C THR A 182 3.68 -4.81 -1.59
N LEU A 183 2.44 -5.27 -1.82
CA LEU A 183 1.94 -6.61 -1.47
C LEU A 183 2.29 -7.67 -2.52
N PHE A 184 2.87 -7.25 -3.64
CA PHE A 184 3.06 -8.11 -4.80
C PHE A 184 4.53 -8.47 -4.98
N PRO A 185 4.85 -9.72 -5.41
CA PRO A 185 6.22 -10.10 -5.72
C PRO A 185 6.88 -9.11 -6.69
N PRO A 186 8.21 -8.92 -6.61
CA PRO A 186 8.93 -7.91 -7.42
C PRO A 186 8.63 -8.00 -8.92
N GLU A 187 8.51 -9.21 -9.43
CA GLU A 187 8.22 -9.53 -10.83
C GLU A 187 6.74 -9.32 -11.25
N ALA A 188 5.84 -9.02 -10.31
CA ALA A 188 4.41 -8.90 -10.61
C ALA A 188 4.11 -7.67 -11.47
N ARG A 189 3.55 -7.90 -12.64
CA ARG A 189 3.06 -6.84 -13.53
C ARG A 189 1.79 -6.19 -12.98
N PRO A 190 1.51 -4.92 -13.30
CA PRO A 190 0.29 -4.25 -12.85
C PRO A 190 -0.95 -4.93 -13.47
N LEU A 191 -1.85 -5.41 -12.61
CA LEU A 191 -3.15 -5.98 -12.98
C LEU A 191 -4.27 -5.13 -12.39
N LYS A 192 -5.45 -5.14 -13.02
CA LYS A 192 -6.59 -4.29 -12.57
C LYS A 192 -6.98 -4.55 -11.12
N TRP A 193 -6.97 -5.80 -10.66
CA TRP A 193 -7.33 -6.19 -9.30
C TRP A 193 -6.25 -5.86 -8.24
N HIS A 194 -5.02 -5.58 -8.64
CA HIS A 194 -3.97 -5.11 -7.72
C HIS A 194 -4.30 -3.75 -7.10
N PHE A 195 -4.95 -2.85 -7.85
CA PHE A 195 -5.20 -1.49 -7.37
C PHE A 195 -6.21 -1.42 -6.22
N PRO A 196 -7.36 -2.12 -6.25
CA PRO A 196 -8.24 -2.23 -5.08
C PRO A 196 -7.53 -2.81 -3.85
N ARG A 197 -6.74 -3.87 -4.03
CA ARG A 197 -5.98 -4.49 -2.93
C ARG A 197 -4.94 -3.53 -2.32
N ARG A 198 -4.23 -2.80 -3.16
CA ARG A 198 -3.33 -1.74 -2.72
C ARG A 198 -4.05 -0.64 -1.96
N ASN A 199 -5.21 -0.20 -2.44
CA ASN A 199 -5.99 0.85 -1.78
C ASN A 199 -6.49 0.41 -0.39
N TRP A 200 -6.81 -0.87 -0.24
CA TRP A 200 -7.15 -1.44 1.05
C TRP A 200 -5.97 -1.35 2.04
N LEU A 201 -4.76 -1.71 1.63
CA LEU A 201 -3.56 -1.55 2.46
C LEU A 201 -3.33 -0.07 2.82
N LEU A 202 -3.53 0.84 1.87
CA LEU A 202 -3.39 2.28 2.10
C LEU A 202 -4.36 2.79 3.17
N ALA A 203 -5.64 2.39 3.10
CA ALA A 203 -6.63 2.76 4.11
C ALA A 203 -6.36 2.11 5.47
N ALA A 204 -5.94 0.84 5.50
CA ALA A 204 -5.67 0.13 6.75
C ALA A 204 -4.44 0.70 7.51
N TRP A 205 -3.42 1.15 6.77
CA TRP A 205 -2.14 1.61 7.36
C TRP A 205 -2.13 3.04 7.85
N THR A 206 -3.14 3.83 7.50
CA THR A 206 -3.21 5.23 7.86
C THR A 206 -4.29 5.50 8.90
N ASP A 207 -4.13 6.55 9.67
CA ASP A 207 -5.09 6.94 10.71
C ASP A 207 -6.29 7.66 10.09
N GLY A 208 -6.15 8.15 8.85
CA GLY A 208 -7.22 8.74 8.09
C GLY A 208 -6.85 8.96 6.63
N VAL A 209 -7.83 9.41 5.85
CA VAL A 209 -7.69 9.68 4.42
C VAL A 209 -8.08 11.12 4.11
N LEU A 210 -7.21 11.83 3.40
CA LEU A 210 -7.47 13.15 2.85
C LEU A 210 -7.71 13.04 1.34
N VAL A 211 -8.91 13.38 0.91
CA VAL A 211 -9.27 13.49 -0.51
C VAL A 211 -9.19 14.96 -0.93
N THR A 212 -8.21 15.34 -1.73
CA THR A 212 -7.99 16.74 -2.12
C THR A 212 -8.71 17.14 -3.39
N GLU A 213 -8.94 16.22 -4.31
CA GLU A 213 -9.75 16.38 -5.50
C GLU A 213 -10.19 15.01 -6.01
N ALA A 214 -11.49 14.79 -6.22
CA ALA A 214 -12.00 13.55 -6.75
C ALA A 214 -13.18 13.80 -7.69
N ARG A 215 -13.27 13.01 -8.76
CA ARG A 215 -14.47 12.92 -9.60
C ARG A 215 -15.38 11.83 -9.05
N LEU A 216 -16.67 11.97 -9.26
CA LEU A 216 -17.64 10.90 -9.04
C LEU A 216 -17.16 9.61 -9.75
N ARG A 217 -17.20 8.47 -9.05
CA ARG A 217 -16.73 7.15 -9.53
C ARG A 217 -15.20 7.05 -9.71
N SER A 218 -14.41 7.86 -8.99
CA SER A 218 -12.94 7.73 -9.01
C SER A 218 -12.44 6.62 -8.06
N GLY A 219 -11.27 6.06 -8.37
CA GLY A 219 -10.62 5.07 -7.51
C GLY A 219 -10.23 5.62 -6.12
N SER A 220 -10.09 6.93 -5.96
CA SER A 220 -9.85 7.59 -4.67
C SER A 220 -11.06 7.50 -3.73
N LEU A 221 -12.28 7.51 -4.28
CA LEU A 221 -13.50 7.29 -3.50
C LEU A 221 -13.62 5.85 -2.97
N VAL A 222 -13.01 4.88 -3.66
CA VAL A 222 -12.88 3.51 -3.13
C VAL A 222 -12.02 3.52 -1.88
N THR A 223 -10.88 4.22 -1.87
CA THR A 223 -10.03 4.35 -0.69
C THR A 223 -10.74 5.09 0.44
N ALA A 224 -11.48 6.16 0.12
CA ALA A 224 -12.29 6.90 1.09
C ALA A 224 -13.33 6.00 1.77
N ARG A 225 -14.05 5.19 0.98
CA ARG A 225 -15.03 4.24 1.52
C ARG A 225 -14.37 3.17 2.40
N LEU A 226 -13.26 2.60 1.96
CA LEU A 226 -12.51 1.63 2.75
C LEU A 226 -12.05 2.21 4.10
N ALA A 227 -11.65 3.48 4.13
CA ALA A 227 -11.30 4.17 5.37
C ALA A 227 -12.50 4.27 6.33
N LEU A 228 -13.67 4.65 5.83
CA LEU A 228 -14.90 4.70 6.62
C LEU A 228 -15.32 3.31 7.14
N ASP A 229 -15.25 2.29 6.29
CA ASP A 229 -15.55 0.89 6.65
C ASP A 229 -14.60 0.38 7.75
N LEU A 230 -13.38 0.93 7.82
CA LEU A 230 -12.38 0.65 8.86
C LEU A 230 -12.44 1.60 10.07
N GLY A 231 -13.46 2.46 10.14
CA GLY A 231 -13.62 3.44 11.23
C GLY A 231 -12.55 4.52 11.28
N LYS A 232 -11.91 4.83 10.14
CA LYS A 232 -10.87 5.85 10.02
C LYS A 232 -11.47 7.21 9.67
N ASP A 233 -10.76 8.28 10.05
CA ASP A 233 -11.15 9.64 9.71
C ASP A 233 -11.07 9.90 8.20
N LEU A 234 -12.03 10.66 7.69
CA LEU A 234 -12.07 11.08 6.29
C LEU A 234 -12.19 12.61 6.20
N TRP A 235 -11.20 13.23 5.56
CA TRP A 235 -11.23 14.64 5.20
C TRP A 235 -11.39 14.80 3.70
N VAL A 236 -12.30 15.65 3.30
CA VAL A 236 -12.56 15.95 1.89
C VAL A 236 -12.39 17.44 1.68
N CYS A 237 -11.53 17.81 0.74
CA CYS A 237 -11.43 19.19 0.35
C CYS A 237 -12.68 19.60 -0.45
N PRO A 238 -13.38 20.66 -0.07
CA PRO A 238 -14.48 21.15 -0.86
C PRO A 238 -14.00 21.55 -2.26
N GLY A 239 -14.75 21.12 -3.28
CA GLY A 239 -14.56 21.53 -4.67
C GLY A 239 -14.80 23.04 -4.84
N ALA A 240 -14.29 23.62 -5.93
CA ALA A 240 -14.69 24.96 -6.28
C ALA A 240 -16.18 24.93 -6.70
N PRO A 241 -16.99 25.94 -6.29
CA PRO A 241 -18.41 25.97 -6.67
C PRO A 241 -18.68 25.91 -8.18
N GLU A 242 -17.67 26.24 -8.98
CA GLU A 242 -17.71 26.28 -10.44
C GLU A 242 -17.15 24.99 -11.09
N ASP A 243 -16.69 24.04 -10.29
CA ASP A 243 -16.13 22.77 -10.81
C ASP A 243 -17.24 21.76 -11.00
N PRO A 244 -17.59 21.36 -12.24
CA PRO A 244 -18.62 20.37 -12.50
C PRO A 244 -18.28 18.97 -11.99
N SER A 245 -17.08 18.78 -11.40
CA SER A 245 -16.63 17.55 -10.74
C SER A 245 -16.59 17.64 -9.20
N ALA A 246 -17.07 18.76 -8.63
CA ALA A 246 -17.14 18.98 -7.19
C ALA A 246 -18.29 18.22 -6.53
#